data_05d1422bff306369ff2979c6e2825fc8
#
_entry.id   05d1422bff306369ff2979c6e2825fc8
#
_cell.length_a   1.000
_cell.length_b   1.000
_cell.length_c   1.000
_cell.angle_alpha   90.00
_cell.angle_beta   90.00
_cell.angle_gamma   90.00
#
_symmetry.space_group_name_H-M   'P 1'
#
loop_
_entity.id
_entity.type
_entity.pdbx_description
1 polymer ?
#
loop_
_entity_poly.entity_id
_entity_poly.type
_entity_poly.pdbx_seq_one_letter_code
_entity_poly.pdbx_strand_id
1 'polypeptide(L)'
;MKKTDPDSSRGEWAYGRLKMEIANGTMGPGSRVRENEIAERLSISRTPVREALRRLEAEGLIVHVPHQGAIIAELDHQAVIELYDMRETLEGTAARYAARHASEAEIQDLAELVESEQENVGDFRALAQLNRAFHMALYRAGHNRYLLKALLSLSDAMILLGGTTLAVPDRFPVAHAEHQAIVKAIAERDPDQAEAAARSHIRNAQRARLKLLRAHLVSDFTESAAPAEY
;
A
#
# COMPACT_ATOMS: atom_id res chain seq x y z
N MET A 1 -18.25 -9.64 -29.59
CA MET A 1 -18.40 -8.59 -28.55
C MET A 1 -19.22 -9.20 -27.40
N LYS A 2 -18.57 -9.53 -26.26
CA LYS A 2 -19.28 -9.94 -25.03
C LYS A 2 -19.96 -8.67 -24.48
N LYS A 3 -21.30 -8.66 -24.39
CA LYS A 3 -22.02 -7.65 -23.61
C LYS A 3 -21.50 -7.75 -22.16
N THR A 4 -20.79 -6.73 -21.69
CA THR A 4 -20.49 -6.58 -20.27
C THR A 4 -21.82 -6.40 -19.54
N ASP A 5 -22.10 -7.31 -18.61
CA ASP A 5 -23.27 -7.25 -17.75
C ASP A 5 -23.21 -5.91 -16.96
N PRO A 6 -24.28 -5.09 -16.95
CA PRO A 6 -24.29 -3.82 -16.22
C PRO A 6 -24.00 -3.98 -14.73
N ASP A 7 -24.33 -5.13 -14.14
CA ASP A 7 -24.04 -5.43 -12.74
C ASP A 7 -22.56 -5.74 -12.51
N SER A 8 -21.86 -6.40 -13.44
CA SER A 8 -20.42 -6.62 -13.40
C SER A 8 -19.63 -5.29 -13.37
N SER A 9 -20.06 -4.30 -14.16
CA SER A 9 -19.48 -2.96 -14.18
C SER A 9 -19.70 -2.22 -12.85
N ARG A 10 -20.87 -2.39 -12.22
CA ARG A 10 -21.17 -1.77 -10.91
C ARG A 10 -20.43 -2.45 -9.75
N GLY A 11 -20.25 -3.77 -9.84
CA GLY A 11 -19.42 -4.52 -8.87
C GLY A 11 -17.97 -4.08 -8.89
N GLU A 12 -17.40 -3.91 -10.08
CA GLU A 12 -16.03 -3.41 -10.25
C GLU A 12 -15.88 -1.98 -9.72
N TRP A 13 -16.83 -1.11 -10.03
CA TRP A 13 -16.88 0.26 -9.53
C TRP A 13 -16.99 0.30 -8.00
N ALA A 14 -17.89 -0.48 -7.41
CA ALA A 14 -18.08 -0.57 -5.97
C ALA A 14 -16.80 -1.07 -5.27
N TYR A 15 -16.16 -2.10 -5.82
CA TYR A 15 -14.90 -2.63 -5.33
C TYR A 15 -13.81 -1.55 -5.33
N GLY A 16 -13.59 -0.87 -6.45
CA GLY A 16 -12.58 0.20 -6.53
C GLY A 16 -12.85 1.34 -5.56
N ARG A 17 -14.14 1.72 -5.41
CA ARG A 17 -14.56 2.76 -4.48
C ARG A 17 -14.29 2.37 -3.03
N LEU A 18 -14.69 1.17 -2.60
CA LEU A 18 -14.48 0.69 -1.25
C LEU A 18 -12.99 0.52 -0.93
N LYS A 19 -12.22 -0.05 -1.87
CA LYS A 19 -10.77 -0.19 -1.72
C LYS A 19 -10.07 1.17 -1.51
N MET A 20 -10.52 2.19 -2.24
CA MET A 20 -10.03 3.56 -2.07
C MET A 20 -10.43 4.16 -0.71
N GLU A 21 -11.64 3.87 -0.21
CA GLU A 21 -12.11 4.34 1.11
C GLU A 21 -11.33 3.68 2.26
N ILE A 22 -10.93 2.41 2.11
CA ILE A 22 -10.03 1.74 3.05
C ILE A 22 -8.64 2.40 2.98
N ALA A 23 -8.10 2.59 1.77
CA ALA A 23 -6.76 3.15 1.58
C ALA A 23 -6.59 4.56 2.12
N ASN A 24 -7.64 5.39 2.09
CA ASN A 24 -7.61 6.75 2.59
C ASN A 24 -8.11 6.90 4.04
N GLY A 25 -8.43 5.77 4.70
CA GLY A 25 -8.87 5.74 6.09
C GLY A 25 -10.34 6.14 6.34
N THR A 26 -11.13 6.42 5.29
CA THR A 26 -12.58 6.68 5.44
C THR A 26 -13.30 5.46 6.03
N MET A 27 -12.84 4.26 5.66
CA MET A 27 -13.20 3.00 6.30
C MET A 27 -11.94 2.48 6.99
N GLY A 28 -11.78 2.84 8.26
CA GLY A 28 -10.58 2.49 9.03
C GLY A 28 -10.56 1.04 9.52
N PRO A 29 -9.39 0.52 9.93
CA PRO A 29 -9.25 -0.79 10.56
C PRO A 29 -10.26 -0.99 11.70
N GLY A 30 -10.80 -2.20 11.85
CA GLY A 30 -11.80 -2.54 12.86
C GLY A 30 -13.21 -2.02 12.59
N SER A 31 -13.40 -1.11 11.63
CA SER A 31 -14.72 -0.56 11.33
C SER A 31 -15.65 -1.62 10.71
N ARG A 32 -16.93 -1.60 11.13
CA ARG A 32 -17.94 -2.57 10.66
C ARG A 32 -18.32 -2.34 9.20
N VAL A 33 -18.46 -3.43 8.48
CA VAL A 33 -18.86 -3.46 7.07
C VAL A 33 -20.25 -4.04 6.95
N ARG A 34 -21.24 -3.22 6.55
CA ARG A 34 -22.64 -3.63 6.40
C ARG A 34 -23.12 -3.39 4.98
N GLU A 35 -23.51 -4.48 4.29
CA GLU A 35 -23.98 -4.44 2.90
C GLU A 35 -25.07 -3.38 2.66
N ASN A 36 -26.06 -3.29 3.58
CA ASN A 36 -27.21 -2.40 3.40
C ASN A 36 -26.79 -0.92 3.48
N GLU A 37 -25.95 -0.56 4.47
CA GLU A 37 -25.48 0.82 4.65
C GLU A 37 -24.61 1.26 3.46
N ILE A 38 -23.77 0.34 2.95
CA ILE A 38 -22.94 0.61 1.75
C ILE A 38 -23.81 0.76 0.50
N ALA A 39 -24.80 -0.12 0.29
CA ALA A 39 -25.68 -0.06 -0.86
C ALA A 39 -26.49 1.26 -0.89
N GLU A 40 -27.01 1.69 0.25
CA GLU A 40 -27.70 2.95 0.42
C GLU A 40 -26.78 4.14 0.13
N ARG A 41 -25.61 4.17 0.78
CA ARG A 41 -24.60 5.24 0.63
C ARG A 41 -24.08 5.38 -0.81
N LEU A 42 -23.88 4.26 -1.50
CA LEU A 42 -23.41 4.25 -2.89
C LEU A 42 -24.56 4.36 -3.91
N SER A 43 -25.83 4.36 -3.46
CA SER A 43 -27.04 4.41 -4.31
C SER A 43 -27.07 3.31 -5.38
N ILE A 44 -26.67 2.07 -5.00
CA ILE A 44 -26.69 0.88 -5.86
C ILE A 44 -27.42 -0.28 -5.16
N SER A 45 -27.76 -1.33 -5.94
CA SER A 45 -28.35 -2.54 -5.37
C SER A 45 -27.34 -3.32 -4.51
N ARG A 46 -27.83 -4.25 -3.69
CA ARG A 46 -26.98 -5.05 -2.78
C ARG A 46 -26.09 -6.06 -3.51
N THR A 47 -26.49 -6.53 -4.68
CA THR A 47 -25.74 -7.54 -5.44
C THR A 47 -24.32 -7.09 -5.78
N PRO A 48 -24.09 -5.95 -6.47
CA PRO A 48 -22.74 -5.46 -6.76
C PRO A 48 -21.92 -5.13 -5.49
N VAL A 49 -22.59 -4.68 -4.41
CA VAL A 49 -21.90 -4.46 -3.12
C VAL A 49 -21.38 -5.78 -2.57
N ARG A 50 -22.21 -6.83 -2.55
CA ARG A 50 -21.81 -8.16 -2.07
C ARG A 50 -20.65 -8.74 -2.86
N GLU A 51 -20.65 -8.56 -4.18
CA GLU A 51 -19.53 -8.99 -5.04
C GLU A 51 -18.25 -8.24 -4.70
N ALA A 52 -18.32 -6.92 -4.52
CA ALA A 52 -17.20 -6.10 -4.11
C ALA A 52 -16.63 -6.54 -2.74
N LEU A 53 -17.51 -6.76 -1.75
CA LEU A 53 -17.11 -7.19 -0.41
C LEU A 53 -16.45 -8.58 -0.42
N ARG A 54 -16.98 -9.54 -1.20
CA ARG A 54 -16.33 -10.86 -1.35
C ARG A 54 -14.93 -10.77 -1.95
N ARG A 55 -14.70 -9.84 -2.86
CA ARG A 55 -13.35 -9.62 -3.41
C ARG A 55 -12.41 -9.03 -2.37
N LEU A 56 -12.87 -8.02 -1.62
CA LEU A 56 -12.09 -7.43 -0.53
C LEU A 56 -11.78 -8.44 0.58
N GLU A 57 -12.71 -9.36 0.85
CA GLU A 57 -12.51 -10.48 1.77
C GLU A 57 -11.47 -11.49 1.24
N ALA A 58 -11.55 -11.84 -0.05
CA ALA A 58 -10.56 -12.72 -0.70
C ALA A 58 -9.15 -12.09 -0.75
N GLU A 59 -9.05 -10.78 -0.72
CA GLU A 59 -7.79 -10.03 -0.62
C GLU A 59 -7.34 -9.81 0.84
N GLY A 60 -8.13 -10.24 1.83
CA GLY A 60 -7.82 -10.10 3.25
C GLY A 60 -8.02 -8.69 3.80
N LEU A 61 -8.65 -7.78 3.05
CA LEU A 61 -8.98 -6.43 3.52
C LEU A 61 -10.22 -6.39 4.42
N ILE A 62 -11.06 -7.41 4.35
CA ILE A 62 -12.22 -7.62 5.22
C ILE A 62 -12.09 -8.99 5.86
N VAL A 63 -12.43 -9.07 7.14
CA VAL A 63 -12.47 -10.33 7.90
C VAL A 63 -13.78 -10.46 8.66
N HIS A 64 -14.20 -11.70 8.93
CA HIS A 64 -15.36 -11.99 9.77
C HIS A 64 -14.92 -12.29 11.20
N VAL A 65 -15.39 -11.47 12.14
CA VAL A 65 -15.15 -11.66 13.57
C VAL A 65 -16.43 -12.17 14.26
N PRO A 66 -16.36 -13.24 15.08
CA PRO A 66 -17.52 -13.72 15.82
C PRO A 66 -18.20 -12.59 16.60
N HIS A 67 -19.53 -12.55 16.54
CA HIS A 67 -20.39 -11.54 17.19
C HIS A 67 -20.26 -10.09 16.68
N GLN A 68 -19.25 -9.76 15.86
CA GLN A 68 -19.10 -8.43 15.27
C GLN A 68 -19.51 -8.38 13.78
N GLY A 69 -19.44 -9.53 13.08
CA GLY A 69 -19.69 -9.64 11.65
C GLY A 69 -18.46 -9.27 10.81
N ALA A 70 -18.69 -8.75 9.61
CA ALA A 70 -17.61 -8.30 8.73
C ALA A 70 -17.05 -6.96 9.21
N ILE A 71 -15.73 -6.88 9.31
CA ILE A 71 -14.97 -5.67 9.69
C ILE A 71 -13.81 -5.48 8.72
N ILE A 72 -13.31 -4.25 8.61
CA ILE A 72 -12.02 -3.97 7.96
C ILE A 72 -10.92 -4.63 8.81
N ALA A 73 -10.04 -5.39 8.16
CA ALA A 73 -8.95 -6.09 8.84
C ALA A 73 -7.98 -5.12 9.53
N GLU A 74 -7.40 -5.57 10.60
CA GLU A 74 -6.31 -4.88 11.31
C GLU A 74 -5.05 -5.72 11.22
N LEU A 75 -3.91 -5.06 11.01
CA LEU A 75 -2.61 -5.71 11.10
C LEU A 75 -2.04 -5.43 12.49
N ASP A 76 -1.86 -6.47 13.28
CA ASP A 76 -1.13 -6.37 14.54
C ASP A 76 0.37 -6.11 14.31
N HIS A 77 1.10 -5.85 15.38
CA HIS A 77 2.53 -5.53 15.30
C HIS A 77 3.34 -6.65 14.62
N GLN A 78 3.00 -7.91 14.87
CA GLN A 78 3.68 -9.06 14.30
C GLN A 78 3.39 -9.18 12.80
N ALA A 79 2.14 -9.05 12.39
CA ALA A 79 1.74 -9.05 10.98
C ALA A 79 2.43 -7.93 10.18
N VAL A 80 2.63 -6.75 10.78
CA VAL A 80 3.40 -5.67 10.14
C VAL A 80 4.87 -6.07 9.93
N ILE A 81 5.51 -6.71 10.91
CA ILE A 81 6.89 -7.18 10.78
C ILE A 81 6.96 -8.20 9.63
N GLU A 82 6.11 -9.22 9.64
CA GLU A 82 6.07 -10.27 8.63
C GLU A 82 5.82 -9.72 7.21
N LEU A 83 4.91 -8.76 7.08
CA LEU A 83 4.62 -8.07 5.82
C LEU A 83 5.87 -7.36 5.27
N TYR A 84 6.59 -6.62 6.12
CA TYR A 84 7.80 -5.90 5.70
C TYR A 84 8.98 -6.84 5.41
N ASP A 85 9.12 -7.96 6.11
CA ASP A 85 10.14 -8.97 5.82
C ASP A 85 9.93 -9.60 4.45
N MET A 86 8.68 -9.90 4.09
CA MET A 86 8.35 -10.37 2.76
C MET A 86 8.56 -9.29 1.69
N ARG A 87 8.20 -8.04 1.97
CA ARG A 87 8.48 -6.90 1.08
C ARG A 87 9.97 -6.76 0.83
N GLU A 88 10.80 -6.77 1.87
CA GLU A 88 12.26 -6.70 1.73
C GLU A 88 12.78 -7.76 0.75
N THR A 89 12.32 -8.99 0.92
CA THR A 89 12.74 -10.11 0.08
C THR A 89 12.31 -9.94 -1.37
N LEU A 90 11.03 -9.66 -1.59
CA LEU A 90 10.46 -9.64 -2.94
C LEU A 90 10.80 -8.34 -3.68
N GLU A 91 10.83 -7.20 -3.01
CA GLU A 91 11.21 -5.92 -3.63
C GLU A 91 12.70 -5.86 -3.95
N GLY A 92 13.55 -6.42 -3.07
CA GLY A 92 14.96 -6.63 -3.41
C GLY A 92 15.14 -7.47 -4.67
N THR A 93 14.39 -8.58 -4.77
CA THR A 93 14.40 -9.43 -5.97
C THR A 93 13.88 -8.68 -7.20
N ALA A 94 12.85 -7.83 -7.05
CA ALA A 94 12.34 -7.02 -8.15
C ALA A 94 13.38 -6.03 -8.68
N ALA A 95 14.09 -5.33 -7.79
CA ALA A 95 15.17 -4.42 -8.15
C ALA A 95 16.33 -5.15 -8.86
N ARG A 96 16.71 -6.33 -8.35
CA ARG A 96 17.70 -7.20 -9.00
C ARG A 96 17.30 -7.55 -10.43
N TYR A 97 16.03 -7.91 -10.65
CA TYR A 97 15.52 -8.25 -11.97
C TYR A 97 15.38 -6.99 -12.85
N ALA A 98 14.97 -5.86 -12.30
CA ALA A 98 14.92 -4.60 -13.05
C ALA A 98 16.30 -4.21 -13.58
N ALA A 99 17.38 -4.34 -12.79
CA ALA A 99 18.75 -4.09 -13.24
C ALA A 99 19.15 -4.99 -14.43
N ARG A 100 18.60 -6.21 -14.51
CA ARG A 100 18.90 -7.15 -15.60
C ARG A 100 18.03 -6.97 -16.83
N HIS A 101 16.77 -6.55 -16.67
CA HIS A 101 15.74 -6.70 -17.70
C HIS A 101 15.07 -5.40 -18.11
N ALA A 102 15.13 -4.33 -17.29
CA ALA A 102 14.47 -3.07 -17.59
C ALA A 102 15.00 -2.48 -18.91
N SER A 103 14.09 -1.99 -19.75
CA SER A 103 14.41 -1.19 -20.92
C SER A 103 14.90 0.21 -20.50
N GLU A 104 15.58 0.92 -21.41
CA GLU A 104 16.01 2.31 -21.15
C GLU A 104 14.81 3.23 -20.85
N ALA A 105 13.66 3.01 -21.50
CA ALA A 105 12.44 3.77 -21.26
C ALA A 105 11.92 3.54 -19.82
N GLU A 106 11.91 2.28 -19.34
CA GLU A 106 11.48 1.98 -17.97
C GLU A 106 12.42 2.55 -16.91
N ILE A 107 13.74 2.61 -17.21
CA ILE A 107 14.72 3.26 -16.34
C ILE A 107 14.47 4.76 -16.29
N GLN A 108 14.18 5.36 -17.44
CA GLN A 108 13.86 6.78 -17.53
C GLN A 108 12.57 7.10 -16.76
N ASP A 109 11.51 6.29 -16.92
CA ASP A 109 10.25 6.43 -16.15
C ASP A 109 10.49 6.37 -14.63
N LEU A 110 11.35 5.47 -14.17
CA LEU A 110 11.74 5.38 -12.76
C LEU A 110 12.46 6.65 -12.28
N ALA A 111 13.37 7.20 -13.09
CA ALA A 111 14.09 8.41 -12.76
C ALA A 111 13.15 9.63 -12.67
N GLU A 112 12.24 9.80 -13.63
CA GLU A 112 11.25 10.88 -13.66
C GLU A 112 10.30 10.82 -12.45
N LEU A 113 9.88 9.62 -12.01
CA LEU A 113 9.08 9.46 -10.81
C LEU A 113 9.83 9.93 -9.57
N VAL A 114 11.13 9.62 -9.45
CA VAL A 114 11.97 10.07 -8.33
C VAL A 114 12.19 11.58 -8.37
N GLU A 115 12.44 12.17 -9.53
CA GLU A 115 12.57 13.64 -9.69
C GLU A 115 11.28 14.36 -9.27
N SER A 116 10.11 13.82 -9.66
CA SER A 116 8.80 14.37 -9.29
C SER A 116 8.55 14.36 -7.79
N GLU A 117 9.19 13.50 -7.00
CA GLU A 117 9.08 13.52 -5.54
C GLU A 117 9.60 14.85 -4.96
N GLN A 118 10.70 15.39 -5.52
CA GLN A 118 11.31 16.62 -5.04
C GLN A 118 10.42 17.85 -5.30
N GLU A 119 9.64 17.84 -6.37
CA GLU A 119 8.70 18.91 -6.70
C GLU A 119 7.47 18.94 -5.78
N ASN A 120 7.20 17.83 -5.08
CA ASN A 120 6.03 17.64 -4.24
C ASN A 120 6.35 17.63 -2.74
N VAL A 121 7.50 18.19 -2.34
CA VAL A 121 7.89 18.29 -0.92
C VAL A 121 6.84 19.08 -0.14
N GLY A 122 6.33 18.45 0.94
CA GLY A 122 5.27 19.03 1.79
C GLY A 122 3.85 18.56 1.44
N ASP A 123 3.60 18.03 0.25
CA ASP A 123 2.34 17.35 -0.09
C ASP A 123 2.47 15.84 0.13
N PHE A 124 2.22 15.39 1.36
CA PHE A 124 2.29 13.97 1.72
C PHE A 124 1.33 13.08 0.94
N ARG A 125 0.23 13.64 0.41
CA ARG A 125 -0.71 12.89 -0.43
C ARG A 125 -0.10 12.63 -1.82
N ALA A 126 0.45 13.65 -2.44
CA ALA A 126 1.16 13.52 -3.71
C ALA A 126 2.38 12.61 -3.57
N LEU A 127 3.20 12.79 -2.54
CA LEU A 127 4.34 11.93 -2.25
C LEU A 127 3.95 10.46 -2.04
N ALA A 128 2.84 10.18 -1.36
CA ALA A 128 2.34 8.81 -1.20
C ALA A 128 1.89 8.19 -2.54
N GLN A 129 1.37 9.00 -3.47
CA GLN A 129 1.00 8.53 -4.81
C GLN A 129 2.23 8.24 -5.65
N LEU A 130 3.21 9.15 -5.67
CA LEU A 130 4.49 8.99 -6.37
C LEU A 130 5.26 7.76 -5.86
N ASN A 131 5.35 7.60 -4.54
CA ASN A 131 5.97 6.43 -3.92
C ASN A 131 5.30 5.12 -4.38
N ARG A 132 3.96 5.06 -4.43
CA ARG A 132 3.25 3.88 -4.96
C ARG A 132 3.52 3.66 -6.44
N ALA A 133 3.56 4.74 -7.23
CA ALA A 133 3.86 4.67 -8.66
C ALA A 133 5.29 4.16 -8.91
N PHE A 134 6.27 4.65 -8.15
CA PHE A 134 7.67 4.22 -8.20
C PHE A 134 7.79 2.70 -7.92
N HIS A 135 7.25 2.23 -6.80
CA HIS A 135 7.29 0.81 -6.49
C HIS A 135 6.61 -0.05 -7.55
N MET A 136 5.46 0.38 -8.07
CA MET A 136 4.77 -0.33 -9.13
C MET A 136 5.57 -0.39 -10.44
N ALA A 137 6.23 0.71 -10.83
CA ALA A 137 7.11 0.75 -11.99
C ALA A 137 8.31 -0.20 -11.81
N LEU A 138 8.94 -0.18 -10.62
CA LEU A 138 10.02 -1.09 -10.25
C LEU A 138 9.62 -2.56 -10.36
N TYR A 139 8.43 -2.94 -9.86
CA TYR A 139 7.95 -4.32 -9.92
C TYR A 139 7.74 -4.79 -11.35
N ARG A 140 7.21 -3.91 -12.23
CA ARG A 140 7.00 -4.20 -13.66
C ARG A 140 8.30 -4.34 -14.42
N ALA A 141 9.27 -3.45 -14.15
CA ALA A 141 10.59 -3.44 -14.77
C ALA A 141 11.40 -4.73 -14.50
N GLY A 142 11.04 -5.49 -13.46
CA GLY A 142 11.61 -6.82 -13.21
C GLY A 142 11.18 -7.90 -14.21
N HIS A 143 10.18 -7.66 -15.07
CA HIS A 143 9.65 -8.55 -16.13
C HIS A 143 9.33 -9.98 -15.66
N ASN A 144 8.95 -10.15 -14.38
CA ASN A 144 8.55 -11.43 -13.82
C ASN A 144 7.09 -11.39 -13.33
N ARG A 145 6.18 -12.00 -14.10
CA ARG A 145 4.74 -12.01 -13.83
C ARG A 145 4.36 -12.63 -12.48
N TYR A 146 5.10 -13.62 -12.00
CA TYR A 146 4.83 -14.30 -10.73
C TYR A 146 5.30 -13.47 -9.55
N LEU A 147 6.47 -12.85 -9.67
CA LEU A 147 6.96 -11.89 -8.69
C LEU A 147 6.03 -10.67 -8.58
N LEU A 148 5.61 -10.11 -9.72
CA LEU A 148 4.64 -9.01 -9.77
C LEU A 148 3.34 -9.38 -9.04
N LYS A 149 2.79 -10.58 -9.30
CA LYS A 149 1.56 -11.04 -8.64
C LYS A 149 1.72 -11.13 -7.11
N ALA A 150 2.84 -11.66 -6.63
CA ALA A 150 3.13 -11.75 -5.20
C ALA A 150 3.27 -10.35 -4.57
N LEU A 151 3.98 -9.43 -5.22
CA LEU A 151 4.15 -8.04 -4.76
C LEU A 151 2.83 -7.26 -4.74
N LEU A 152 1.94 -7.47 -5.71
CA LEU A 152 0.61 -6.87 -5.72
C LEU A 152 -0.22 -7.32 -4.52
N SER A 153 -0.16 -8.60 -4.14
CA SER A 153 -0.84 -9.11 -2.95
C SER A 153 -0.34 -8.46 -1.65
N LEU A 154 0.98 -8.23 -1.52
CA LEU A 154 1.54 -7.49 -0.38
C LEU A 154 1.13 -6.01 -0.41
N SER A 155 1.07 -5.40 -1.60
CA SER A 155 0.64 -4.01 -1.76
C SER A 155 -0.82 -3.82 -1.32
N ASP A 156 -1.68 -4.81 -1.53
CA ASP A 156 -3.05 -4.80 -1.04
C ASP A 156 -3.09 -4.82 0.50
N ALA A 157 -2.29 -5.67 1.15
CA ALA A 157 -2.18 -5.68 2.61
C ALA A 157 -1.65 -4.34 3.18
N MET A 158 -0.76 -3.66 2.45
CA MET A 158 -0.26 -2.33 2.84
C MET A 158 -1.35 -1.26 2.97
N ILE A 159 -2.48 -1.44 2.28
CA ILE A 159 -3.63 -0.52 2.36
C ILE A 159 -4.16 -0.42 3.79
N LEU A 160 -4.13 -1.52 4.54
CA LEU A 160 -4.59 -1.59 5.93
C LEU A 160 -3.74 -0.79 6.92
N LEU A 161 -2.50 -0.46 6.54
CA LEU A 161 -1.61 0.31 7.41
C LEU A 161 -1.98 1.79 7.50
N GLY A 162 -2.84 2.28 6.60
CA GLY A 162 -3.19 3.70 6.52
C GLY A 162 -1.95 4.59 6.31
N GLY A 163 -2.12 5.84 6.00
CA GLY A 163 -1.08 6.87 5.95
C GLY A 163 0.25 6.47 5.27
N THR A 164 1.11 7.42 5.04
CA THR A 164 2.45 7.18 4.48
C THR A 164 3.53 7.33 5.53
N THR A 165 4.58 6.49 5.46
CA THR A 165 5.77 6.66 6.31
C THR A 165 6.56 7.93 5.96
N LEU A 166 6.34 8.50 4.77
CA LEU A 166 6.96 9.76 4.35
C LEU A 166 6.52 10.98 5.18
N ALA A 167 5.40 10.86 5.91
CA ALA A 167 4.95 11.88 6.85
C ALA A 167 5.74 11.88 8.19
N VAL A 168 6.56 10.85 8.46
CA VAL A 168 7.45 10.84 9.62
C VAL A 168 8.51 11.91 9.44
N PRO A 169 8.79 12.77 10.46
CA PRO A 169 9.85 13.76 10.37
C PRO A 169 11.17 13.16 9.87
N ASP A 170 11.84 13.89 8.98
CA ASP A 170 13.10 13.54 8.35
C ASP A 170 13.11 12.24 7.50
N ARG A 171 11.95 11.60 7.32
CA ARG A 171 11.88 10.37 6.52
C ARG A 171 11.95 10.64 5.02
N PHE A 172 11.31 11.71 4.54
CA PHE A 172 11.24 11.99 3.10
C PHE A 172 12.64 12.16 2.46
N PRO A 173 13.54 13.02 2.97
CA PRO A 173 14.88 13.18 2.36
C PRO A 173 15.67 11.86 2.29
N VAL A 174 15.53 11.02 3.32
CA VAL A 174 16.19 9.70 3.35
C VAL A 174 15.57 8.76 2.32
N ALA A 175 14.23 8.70 2.23
CA ALA A 175 13.54 7.85 1.28
C ALA A 175 13.85 8.25 -0.18
N HIS A 176 13.88 9.54 -0.46
CA HIS A 176 14.22 10.07 -1.76
C HIS A 176 15.65 9.66 -2.18
N ALA A 177 16.64 9.83 -1.29
CA ALA A 177 18.01 9.37 -1.55
C ALA A 177 18.10 7.85 -1.75
N GLU A 178 17.29 7.08 -1.03
CA GLU A 178 17.18 5.62 -1.20
C GLU A 178 16.61 5.25 -2.59
N HIS A 179 15.55 5.93 -3.06
CA HIS A 179 14.99 5.74 -4.40
C HIS A 179 16.02 6.09 -5.48
N GLN A 180 16.75 7.22 -5.34
CA GLN A 180 17.83 7.58 -6.25
C GLN A 180 18.90 6.49 -6.33
N ALA A 181 19.29 5.91 -5.19
CA ALA A 181 20.29 4.84 -5.15
C ALA A 181 19.81 3.56 -5.86
N ILE A 182 18.52 3.21 -5.73
CA ILE A 182 17.92 2.08 -6.45
C ILE A 182 17.96 2.34 -7.96
N VAL A 183 17.48 3.50 -8.41
CA VAL A 183 17.44 3.85 -9.85
C VAL A 183 18.85 3.88 -10.43
N LYS A 184 19.80 4.46 -9.72
CA LYS A 184 21.21 4.49 -10.13
C LYS A 184 21.77 3.08 -10.36
N ALA A 185 21.58 2.17 -9.40
CA ALA A 185 22.08 0.80 -9.53
C ALA A 185 21.41 0.04 -10.69
N ILE A 186 20.12 0.31 -10.95
CA ILE A 186 19.40 -0.26 -12.12
C ILE A 186 19.97 0.30 -13.42
N ALA A 187 20.23 1.60 -13.51
CA ALA A 187 20.80 2.25 -14.68
C ALA A 187 22.23 1.77 -14.96
N GLU A 188 23.03 1.53 -13.93
CA GLU A 188 24.38 0.97 -14.00
C GLU A 188 24.39 -0.53 -14.30
N ARG A 189 23.19 -1.15 -14.41
CA ARG A 189 23.05 -2.62 -14.64
C ARG A 189 23.76 -3.46 -13.57
N ASP A 190 23.75 -3.00 -12.30
CA ASP A 190 24.30 -3.71 -11.16
C ASP A 190 23.16 -4.39 -10.34
N PRO A 191 22.88 -5.69 -10.57
CA PRO A 191 21.79 -6.40 -9.89
C PRO A 191 22.01 -6.56 -8.39
N ASP A 192 23.26 -6.71 -7.95
CA ASP A 192 23.58 -6.95 -6.53
C ASP A 192 23.41 -5.65 -5.74
N GLN A 193 23.87 -4.54 -6.29
CA GLN A 193 23.69 -3.22 -5.68
C GLN A 193 22.22 -2.79 -5.70
N ALA A 194 21.47 -3.05 -6.77
CA ALA A 194 20.05 -2.73 -6.86
C ALA A 194 19.25 -3.49 -5.79
N GLU A 195 19.50 -4.80 -5.63
CA GLU A 195 18.90 -5.60 -4.56
C GLU A 195 19.25 -5.05 -3.18
N ALA A 196 20.52 -4.77 -2.90
CA ALA A 196 20.96 -4.28 -1.61
C ALA A 196 20.33 -2.91 -1.26
N ALA A 197 20.25 -2.00 -2.22
CA ALA A 197 19.62 -0.70 -2.07
C ALA A 197 18.12 -0.81 -1.77
N ALA A 198 17.38 -1.63 -2.53
CA ALA A 198 15.96 -1.86 -2.32
C ALA A 198 15.68 -2.51 -0.95
N ARG A 199 16.43 -3.51 -0.55
CA ARG A 199 16.33 -4.12 0.79
C ARG A 199 16.57 -3.10 1.90
N SER A 200 17.58 -2.25 1.76
CA SER A 200 17.88 -1.18 2.73
C SER A 200 16.72 -0.20 2.84
N HIS A 201 16.14 0.23 1.71
CA HIS A 201 14.98 1.10 1.65
C HIS A 201 13.79 0.51 2.42
N ILE A 202 13.46 -0.77 2.21
CA ILE A 202 12.32 -1.42 2.89
C ILE A 202 12.56 -1.57 4.38
N ARG A 203 13.79 -1.92 4.83
CA ARG A 203 14.13 -1.94 6.27
C ARG A 203 13.95 -0.58 6.93
N ASN A 204 14.35 0.49 6.26
CA ASN A 204 14.19 1.85 6.79
C ASN A 204 12.71 2.27 6.81
N ALA A 205 11.93 1.88 5.79
CA ALA A 205 10.47 2.08 5.78
C ALA A 205 9.77 1.30 6.91
N GLN A 206 10.19 0.06 7.22
CA GLN A 206 9.71 -0.73 8.36
C GLN A 206 9.96 0.00 9.67
N ARG A 207 11.19 0.49 9.90
CA ARG A 207 11.54 1.25 11.12
C ARG A 207 10.64 2.48 11.30
N ALA A 208 10.40 3.22 10.21
CA ALA A 208 9.51 4.38 10.23
C ALA A 208 8.05 3.96 10.53
N ARG A 209 7.56 2.86 9.93
CA ARG A 209 6.23 2.32 10.20
C ARG A 209 6.04 1.92 11.66
N LEU A 210 6.99 1.20 12.23
CA LEU A 210 6.93 0.79 13.63
C LEU A 210 6.97 1.98 14.61
N LYS A 211 7.65 3.08 14.25
CA LYS A 211 7.56 4.34 15.03
C LYS A 211 6.16 4.94 15.00
N LEU A 212 5.50 4.97 13.83
CA LEU A 212 4.13 5.45 13.70
C LEU A 212 3.15 4.61 14.55
N LEU A 213 3.24 3.29 14.49
CA LEU A 213 2.38 2.40 15.28
C LEU A 213 2.55 2.63 16.78
N ARG A 214 3.78 2.80 17.25
CA ARG A 214 4.03 3.12 18.67
C ARG A 214 3.46 4.47 19.09
N ALA A 215 3.55 5.48 18.22
CA ALA A 215 3.01 6.80 18.50
C ALA A 215 1.48 6.77 18.65
N HIS A 216 0.77 6.01 17.80
CA HIS A 216 -0.69 5.82 17.91
C HIS A 216 -1.06 5.12 19.23
N LEU A 217 -0.37 4.06 19.60
CA LEU A 217 -0.64 3.36 20.87
C LEU A 217 -0.48 4.29 22.08
N VAL A 218 0.49 5.19 22.07
CA VAL A 218 0.71 6.14 23.17
C VAL A 218 -0.40 7.20 23.20
N SER A 219 -0.86 7.71 22.04
CA SER A 219 -1.95 8.69 21.99
C SER A 219 -3.27 8.11 22.50
N ASP A 220 -3.61 6.88 22.11
CA ASP A 220 -4.83 6.21 22.55
C ASP A 220 -4.85 5.97 24.08
N PHE A 221 -3.69 5.67 24.69
CA PHE A 221 -3.57 5.56 26.14
C PHE A 221 -3.74 6.90 26.84
N THR A 222 -3.27 8.01 26.28
CA THR A 222 -3.40 9.34 26.89
C THR A 222 -4.81 9.89 26.76
N GLU A 223 -5.52 9.66 25.67
CA GLU A 223 -6.92 10.08 25.51
C GLU A 223 -7.87 9.25 26.41
N SER A 224 -7.61 7.95 26.57
CA SER A 224 -8.39 7.08 27.46
C SER A 224 -8.18 7.37 28.95
N ALA A 225 -7.08 8.03 29.31
CA ALA A 225 -6.72 8.37 30.70
C ALA A 225 -7.17 9.78 31.12
N ALA A 226 -7.80 10.57 30.24
CA ALA A 226 -8.33 11.87 30.58
C ALA A 226 -9.48 11.71 31.60
N PRO A 227 -9.43 12.34 32.80
CA PRO A 227 -10.49 12.22 33.80
C PRO A 227 -11.77 12.83 33.24
N ALA A 228 -12.89 12.14 33.40
CA ALA A 228 -14.21 12.68 33.16
C ALA A 228 -14.37 13.91 34.08
N GLU A 229 -14.47 15.09 33.49
CA GLU A 229 -14.83 16.29 34.23
C GLU A 229 -16.26 16.09 34.80
N TYR A 230 -16.34 16.08 36.13
CA TYR A 230 -17.59 16.07 36.87
C TYR A 230 -18.19 17.46 36.95
#